data_e7f5c663c2da10e0db34636150ef9e3f
#
_entry.id   e7f5c663c2da10e0db34636150ef9e3f
#
_cell.length_a   1.000
_cell.length_b   1.000
_cell.length_c   1.000
_cell.angle_alpha   90.00
_cell.angle_beta   90.00
_cell.angle_gamma   90.00
#
_symmetry.space_group_name_H-M   'P 1'
#
loop_
_entity.id
_entity.type
_entity.pdbx_description
1 polymer ?
#
loop_
_entity_poly.entity_id
_entity_poly.type
_entity_poly.pdbx_seq_one_letter_code
_entity_poly.pdbx_strand_id
1 'polypeptide(L)'
;MTQPRADHNLVTDRGLAHLPEGEFEKRAAEVVALMKARAQRPSNGDPSGRWQEEIISREIPLGASVLDLGCGDGFLLERLIRERNVRGQGVEIDPDQVFSCVDRGVPVIQADLGAGLRWCPDKAFDVVVLEETLQTLQSPREVLEEMLRVGKRGIVSFPNFAHFRVVVDLVARSRMPVTPRRPFYWYESANIHLLTLRALLDWAAGSGVRIVSGYVLVDGASRELRPDDDLLAEEVLVVVERA
;
A
#
# COMPACT_ATOMS: atom_id res chain seq x y z
N MET A 1 -12.47 -39.93 -9.63
CA MET A 1 -11.22 -39.39 -9.03
C MET A 1 -11.55 -38.04 -8.46
N THR A 2 -11.80 -38.03 -7.17
CA THR A 2 -12.18 -36.84 -6.38
C THR A 2 -10.91 -36.12 -5.96
N GLN A 3 -10.75 -34.86 -6.41
CA GLN A 3 -9.68 -34.00 -5.92
C GLN A 3 -9.90 -33.71 -4.42
N PRO A 4 -8.87 -33.73 -3.59
CA PRO A 4 -8.98 -33.35 -2.19
C PRO A 4 -9.29 -31.87 -2.10
N ARG A 5 -10.37 -31.52 -1.40
CA ARG A 5 -10.67 -30.15 -0.97
C ARG A 5 -9.51 -29.67 -0.12
N ALA A 6 -8.89 -28.57 -0.51
CA ALA A 6 -7.94 -27.88 0.33
C ALA A 6 -8.60 -27.53 1.67
N ASP A 7 -7.96 -27.94 2.75
CA ASP A 7 -8.37 -27.65 4.12
C ASP A 7 -8.44 -26.13 4.33
N HIS A 8 -9.67 -25.59 4.35
CA HIS A 8 -9.96 -24.21 4.77
C HIS A 8 -9.84 -24.00 6.29
N ASN A 9 -9.15 -24.89 6.98
CA ASN A 9 -8.95 -24.83 8.44
C ASN A 9 -7.73 -24.03 8.89
N LEU A 10 -7.29 -23.02 8.09
CA LEU A 10 -6.26 -22.07 8.51
C LEU A 10 -6.83 -20.74 9.02
N VAL A 11 -8.12 -20.63 9.23
CA VAL A 11 -8.67 -19.63 10.15
C VAL A 11 -8.57 -20.20 11.56
N THR A 12 -7.35 -20.53 11.97
CA THR A 12 -7.08 -20.66 13.38
C THR A 12 -7.35 -19.31 14.02
N ASP A 13 -8.03 -19.32 15.10
CA ASP A 13 -8.38 -18.37 16.18
C ASP A 13 -7.52 -17.07 16.35
N ARG A 14 -6.63 -16.76 15.42
CA ARG A 14 -5.81 -15.54 15.38
C ARG A 14 -6.56 -14.31 14.87
N GLY A 15 -7.69 -14.50 14.19
CA GLY A 15 -8.45 -13.40 13.59
C GLY A 15 -9.50 -12.78 14.51
N LEU A 16 -9.85 -13.46 15.61
CA LEU A 16 -10.73 -12.97 16.67
C LEU A 16 -10.04 -13.12 18.02
N ALA A 17 -8.75 -12.83 18.11
CA ALA A 17 -8.12 -12.63 19.39
C ALA A 17 -8.98 -11.59 20.11
N HIS A 18 -9.69 -12.03 21.16
CA HIS A 18 -10.44 -11.14 22.03
C HIS A 18 -9.50 -10.02 22.42
N LEU A 19 -9.83 -8.77 22.07
CA LEU A 19 -9.14 -7.63 22.63
C LEU A 19 -9.13 -7.82 24.16
N PRO A 20 -8.02 -7.58 24.83
CA PRO A 20 -7.99 -7.62 26.29
C PRO A 20 -9.15 -6.83 26.85
N GLU A 21 -9.71 -7.29 27.97
CA GLU A 21 -10.83 -6.61 28.64
C GLU A 21 -10.50 -5.12 28.81
N GLY A 22 -11.38 -4.24 28.35
CA GLY A 22 -11.18 -2.78 28.34
C GLY A 22 -10.42 -2.19 27.13
N GLU A 23 -9.82 -3.00 26.27
CA GLU A 23 -9.13 -2.49 25.07
C GLU A 23 -10.12 -1.94 24.05
N PHE A 24 -11.29 -2.56 23.93
CA PHE A 24 -12.36 -2.10 23.05
C PHE A 24 -12.87 -0.72 23.47
N GLU A 25 -13.18 -0.55 24.75
CA GLU A 25 -13.66 0.72 25.32
C GLU A 25 -12.60 1.82 25.16
N LYS A 26 -11.33 1.50 25.40
CA LYS A 26 -10.22 2.42 25.18
C LYS A 26 -10.13 2.88 23.73
N ARG A 27 -10.14 1.94 22.79
CA ARG A 27 -10.11 2.25 21.35
C ARG A 27 -11.33 3.03 20.88
N ALA A 28 -12.51 2.68 21.35
CA ALA A 28 -13.73 3.42 21.06
C ALA A 28 -13.64 4.87 21.57
N ALA A 29 -13.13 5.06 22.78
CA ALA A 29 -12.92 6.39 23.36
C ALA A 29 -11.89 7.22 22.57
N GLU A 30 -10.80 6.61 22.12
CA GLU A 30 -9.80 7.23 21.26
C GLU A 30 -10.42 7.72 19.94
N VAL A 31 -11.20 6.86 19.26
CA VAL A 31 -11.91 7.24 18.03
C VAL A 31 -12.85 8.40 18.27
N VAL A 32 -13.65 8.36 19.34
CA VAL A 32 -14.58 9.45 19.69
C VAL A 32 -13.84 10.75 20.02
N ALA A 33 -12.71 10.67 20.72
CA ALA A 33 -11.89 11.85 21.04
C ALA A 33 -11.30 12.48 19.76
N LEU A 34 -10.79 11.64 18.85
CA LEU A 34 -10.29 12.09 17.53
C LEU A 34 -11.40 12.75 16.69
N MET A 35 -12.59 12.18 16.69
CA MET A 35 -13.76 12.78 16.02
C MET A 35 -14.04 14.18 16.54
N LYS A 36 -14.13 14.35 17.87
CA LYS A 36 -14.43 15.64 18.51
C LYS A 36 -13.34 16.66 18.23
N ALA A 37 -12.06 16.25 18.29
CA ALA A 37 -10.92 17.13 18.08
C ALA A 37 -10.77 17.58 16.61
N ARG A 38 -11.23 16.76 15.66
CA ARG A 38 -10.99 16.98 14.21
C ARG A 38 -12.24 17.22 13.39
N ALA A 39 -13.43 17.13 13.99
CA ALA A 39 -14.71 17.34 13.28
C ALA A 39 -14.83 18.70 12.57
N GLN A 40 -14.05 19.69 12.99
CA GLN A 40 -14.06 21.06 12.46
C GLN A 40 -12.84 21.38 11.58
N ARG A 41 -11.89 20.47 11.40
CA ARG A 41 -10.74 20.72 10.51
C ARG A 41 -11.09 20.29 9.09
N PRO A 42 -11.05 21.22 8.11
CA PRO A 42 -11.11 20.83 6.71
C PRO A 42 -9.90 19.91 6.44
N SER A 43 -10.08 18.87 5.62
CA SER A 43 -8.95 18.14 5.07
C SER A 43 -8.30 19.06 4.05
N ASN A 44 -7.25 19.76 4.45
CA ASN A 44 -6.38 20.49 3.54
C ASN A 44 -5.50 19.45 2.85
N GLY A 45 -6.13 18.60 2.00
CA GLY A 45 -5.40 17.59 1.24
C GLY A 45 -4.34 18.25 0.36
N ASP A 46 -3.19 17.60 0.21
CA ASP A 46 -2.27 17.94 -0.86
C ASP A 46 -3.03 17.89 -2.20
N PRO A 47 -3.25 19.04 -2.87
CA PRO A 47 -4.03 19.06 -4.11
C PRO A 47 -3.35 18.29 -5.25
N SER A 48 -2.02 18.05 -5.16
CA SER A 48 -1.26 17.37 -6.19
C SER A 48 -1.43 15.86 -6.13
N GLY A 49 -1.81 15.28 -5.00
CA GLY A 49 -1.91 13.83 -4.79
C GLY A 49 -0.58 13.08 -4.86
N ARG A 50 0.56 13.80 -4.96
CA ARG A 50 1.87 13.24 -5.31
C ARG A 50 2.86 13.12 -4.16
N TRP A 51 2.39 13.18 -2.92
CA TRP A 51 3.28 13.11 -1.76
C TRP A 51 4.10 11.79 -1.71
N GLN A 52 3.50 10.70 -2.19
CA GLN A 52 4.15 9.37 -2.26
C GLN A 52 5.33 9.40 -3.23
N GLU A 53 5.12 9.91 -4.44
CA GLU A 53 6.17 10.01 -5.46
C GLU A 53 7.39 10.83 -5.00
N GLU A 54 7.17 11.89 -4.21
CA GLU A 54 8.25 12.70 -3.65
C GLU A 54 9.08 11.89 -2.63
N ILE A 55 8.42 11.11 -1.79
CA ILE A 55 9.08 10.25 -0.82
C ILE A 55 9.76 9.08 -1.52
N ILE A 56 9.10 8.41 -2.46
CA ILE A 56 9.69 7.35 -3.26
C ILE A 56 10.97 7.85 -3.94
N SER A 57 10.92 9.03 -4.55
CA SER A 57 12.11 9.62 -5.19
C SER A 57 13.26 9.85 -4.20
N ARG A 58 13.00 10.22 -2.96
CA ARG A 58 14.05 10.40 -1.93
C ARG A 58 14.63 9.08 -1.45
N GLU A 59 13.79 8.05 -1.28
CA GLU A 59 14.19 6.74 -0.79
C GLU A 59 14.98 5.92 -1.81
N ILE A 60 14.84 6.21 -3.11
CA ILE A 60 15.56 5.51 -4.18
C ILE A 60 16.94 6.13 -4.39
N PRO A 61 18.04 5.35 -4.29
CA PRO A 61 19.39 5.84 -4.56
C PRO A 61 19.56 6.29 -6.02
N LEU A 62 20.46 7.25 -6.27
CA LEU A 62 20.84 7.66 -7.62
C LEU A 62 21.40 6.47 -8.41
N GLY A 63 20.97 6.30 -9.65
CA GLY A 63 21.43 5.25 -10.54
C GLY A 63 20.99 3.83 -10.18
N ALA A 64 20.10 3.67 -9.21
CA ALA A 64 19.58 2.38 -8.79
C ALA A 64 18.84 1.66 -9.92
N SER A 65 18.74 0.32 -9.84
CA SER A 65 17.82 -0.47 -10.64
C SER A 65 16.47 -0.54 -9.91
N VAL A 66 15.39 -0.15 -10.58
CA VAL A 66 14.05 -0.03 -10.02
C VAL A 66 13.05 -0.84 -10.83
N LEU A 67 12.25 -1.68 -10.15
CA LEU A 67 11.09 -2.34 -10.72
C LEU A 67 9.83 -1.74 -10.09
N ASP A 68 8.89 -1.30 -10.91
CA ASP A 68 7.60 -0.75 -10.46
C ASP A 68 6.47 -1.72 -10.82
N LEU A 69 5.82 -2.26 -9.81
CA LEU A 69 4.77 -3.27 -9.93
C LEU A 69 3.38 -2.62 -9.92
N GLY A 70 2.70 -2.65 -11.06
CA GLY A 70 1.48 -1.88 -11.30
C GLY A 70 1.84 -0.42 -11.59
N CYS A 71 2.75 -0.20 -12.54
CA CYS A 71 3.32 1.12 -12.81
C CYS A 71 2.34 2.12 -13.46
N GLY A 72 1.10 1.70 -13.77
CA GLY A 72 0.11 2.54 -14.42
C GLY A 72 0.64 3.16 -15.73
N ASP A 73 0.46 4.46 -15.90
CA ASP A 73 0.90 5.20 -17.08
C ASP A 73 2.42 5.46 -17.14
N GLY A 74 3.18 4.97 -16.17
CA GLY A 74 4.64 5.10 -16.09
C GLY A 74 5.17 6.44 -15.62
N PHE A 75 4.33 7.34 -15.12
CA PHE A 75 4.72 8.68 -14.71
C PHE A 75 5.80 8.68 -13.61
N LEU A 76 5.66 7.84 -12.59
CA LEU A 76 6.66 7.70 -11.53
C LEU A 76 8.01 7.27 -12.09
N LEU A 77 8.04 6.22 -12.92
CA LEU A 77 9.27 5.72 -13.53
C LEU A 77 9.92 6.73 -14.47
N GLU A 78 9.15 7.42 -15.31
CA GLU A 78 9.65 8.50 -16.16
C GLU A 78 10.40 9.55 -15.32
N ARG A 79 9.76 10.00 -14.23
CA ARG A 79 10.34 10.97 -13.30
C ARG A 79 11.63 10.44 -12.66
N LEU A 80 11.63 9.21 -12.17
CA LEU A 80 12.80 8.60 -11.54
C LEU A 80 13.96 8.41 -12.54
N ILE A 81 13.67 8.01 -13.77
CA ILE A 81 14.69 7.89 -14.84
C ILE A 81 15.31 9.26 -15.11
N ARG A 82 14.49 10.29 -15.29
CA ARG A 82 14.94 11.63 -15.63
C ARG A 82 15.69 12.32 -14.47
N GLU A 83 15.16 12.23 -13.24
CA GLU A 83 15.63 13.02 -12.09
C GLU A 83 16.68 12.28 -11.26
N ARG A 84 16.61 10.95 -11.22
CA ARG A 84 17.49 10.11 -10.39
C ARG A 84 18.42 9.21 -11.19
N ASN A 85 18.34 9.25 -12.53
CA ASN A 85 19.14 8.40 -13.43
C ASN A 85 19.02 6.92 -13.10
N VAL A 86 17.82 6.46 -12.70
CA VAL A 86 17.57 5.05 -12.39
C VAL A 86 17.44 4.21 -13.67
N ARG A 87 17.73 2.94 -13.57
CA ARG A 87 17.38 1.93 -14.59
C ARG A 87 16.01 1.38 -14.22
N GLY A 88 14.96 2.06 -14.68
CA GLY A 88 13.58 1.74 -14.35
C GLY A 88 12.98 0.72 -15.30
N GLN A 89 12.14 -0.16 -14.78
CA GLN A 89 11.27 -1.07 -15.52
C GLN A 89 9.92 -1.17 -14.83
N GLY A 90 8.83 -1.10 -15.60
CA GLY A 90 7.46 -1.27 -15.13
C GLY A 90 6.90 -2.65 -15.42
N VAL A 91 5.92 -3.06 -14.61
CA VAL A 91 5.02 -4.17 -14.89
C VAL A 91 3.59 -3.63 -14.76
N GLU A 92 2.79 -3.82 -15.81
CA GLU A 92 1.41 -3.35 -15.86
C GLU A 92 0.54 -4.36 -16.59
N ILE A 93 -0.71 -4.52 -16.15
CA ILE A 93 -1.66 -5.46 -16.76
C ILE A 93 -2.53 -4.79 -17.82
N ASP A 94 -2.86 -3.51 -17.61
CA ASP A 94 -3.75 -2.75 -18.49
C ASP A 94 -3.01 -2.34 -19.79
N PRO A 95 -3.45 -2.78 -20.98
CA PRO A 95 -2.79 -2.45 -22.22
C PRO A 95 -2.78 -0.95 -22.52
N ASP A 96 -3.80 -0.18 -22.14
CA ASP A 96 -3.85 1.26 -22.37
C ASP A 96 -2.80 2.00 -21.52
N GLN A 97 -2.57 1.54 -20.31
CA GLN A 97 -1.50 2.04 -19.44
C GLN A 97 -0.11 1.65 -19.98
N VAL A 98 0.04 0.41 -20.49
CA VAL A 98 1.28 -0.04 -21.14
C VAL A 98 1.60 0.85 -22.35
N PHE A 99 0.62 1.20 -23.19
CA PHE A 99 0.82 2.15 -24.28
C PHE A 99 1.30 3.52 -23.79
N SER A 100 0.70 4.00 -22.70
CA SER A 100 1.11 5.28 -22.08
C SER A 100 2.56 5.25 -21.60
N CYS A 101 3.02 4.13 -21.00
CA CYS A 101 4.42 3.92 -20.65
C CYS A 101 5.35 4.01 -21.85
N VAL A 102 4.98 3.32 -22.95
CA VAL A 102 5.78 3.33 -24.20
C VAL A 102 5.88 4.75 -24.77
N ASP A 103 4.79 5.49 -24.81
CA ASP A 103 4.76 6.88 -25.29
C ASP A 103 5.66 7.80 -24.44
N ARG A 104 5.81 7.51 -23.13
CA ARG A 104 6.73 8.20 -22.21
C ARG A 104 8.18 7.73 -22.35
N GLY A 105 8.43 6.67 -23.11
CA GLY A 105 9.77 6.05 -23.23
C GLY A 105 10.18 5.25 -21.99
N VAL A 106 9.22 4.80 -21.19
CA VAL A 106 9.41 3.95 -20.00
C VAL A 106 9.42 2.48 -20.39
N PRO A 107 10.48 1.72 -20.08
CA PRO A 107 10.48 0.27 -20.27
C PRO A 107 9.38 -0.40 -19.43
N VAL A 108 8.52 -1.18 -20.06
CA VAL A 108 7.38 -1.84 -19.39
C VAL A 108 7.18 -3.26 -19.93
N ILE A 109 6.75 -4.16 -19.05
CA ILE A 109 6.30 -5.52 -19.37
C ILE A 109 4.80 -5.59 -19.11
N GLN A 110 4.02 -5.99 -20.11
CA GLN A 110 2.62 -6.29 -19.88
C GLN A 110 2.51 -7.66 -19.22
N ALA A 111 2.11 -7.70 -17.95
CA ALA A 111 1.95 -8.94 -17.19
C ALA A 111 0.98 -8.77 -16.01
N ASP A 112 0.35 -9.91 -15.64
CA ASP A 112 -0.41 -10.02 -14.41
C ASP A 112 0.53 -10.36 -13.23
N LEU A 113 0.55 -9.51 -12.21
CA LEU A 113 1.33 -9.72 -10.99
C LEU A 113 0.90 -10.99 -10.24
N GLY A 114 -0.36 -11.42 -10.37
CA GLY A 114 -0.87 -12.67 -9.82
C GLY A 114 -0.22 -13.93 -10.41
N ALA A 115 0.37 -13.84 -11.62
CA ALA A 115 1.14 -14.93 -12.22
C ALA A 115 2.55 -15.08 -11.61
N GLY A 116 2.96 -14.15 -10.75
CA GLY A 116 4.27 -14.10 -10.11
C GLY A 116 5.38 -13.53 -10.99
N LEU A 117 6.55 -13.31 -10.41
CA LEU A 117 7.73 -12.72 -11.06
C LEU A 117 8.80 -13.76 -11.40
N ARG A 118 8.42 -14.99 -11.78
CA ARG A 118 9.33 -16.12 -12.02
C ARG A 118 10.40 -15.85 -13.08
N TRP A 119 10.13 -14.94 -14.01
CA TRP A 119 11.08 -14.51 -15.02
C TRP A 119 12.19 -13.60 -14.46
N CYS A 120 12.03 -13.08 -13.26
CA CYS A 120 12.97 -12.16 -12.63
C CYS A 120 13.84 -12.91 -11.60
N PRO A 121 15.18 -12.82 -11.69
CA PRO A 121 16.09 -13.44 -10.71
C PRO A 121 15.98 -12.78 -9.34
N ASP A 122 16.44 -13.50 -8.31
CA ASP A 122 16.54 -12.99 -6.95
C ASP A 122 17.48 -11.78 -6.90
N LYS A 123 17.05 -10.74 -6.15
CA LYS A 123 17.84 -9.51 -5.93
C LYS A 123 18.31 -8.81 -7.21
N ALA A 124 17.55 -8.97 -8.31
CA ALA A 124 17.85 -8.32 -9.59
C ALA A 124 17.71 -6.79 -9.53
N PHE A 125 16.87 -6.28 -8.63
CA PHE A 125 16.63 -4.86 -8.48
C PHE A 125 17.11 -4.34 -7.11
N ASP A 126 17.61 -3.11 -7.10
CA ASP A 126 17.96 -2.44 -5.86
C ASP A 126 16.71 -2.06 -5.06
N VAL A 127 15.67 -1.59 -5.76
CA VAL A 127 14.38 -1.23 -5.17
C VAL A 127 13.23 -1.75 -6.03
N VAL A 128 12.22 -2.31 -5.39
CA VAL A 128 10.93 -2.65 -6.02
C VAL A 128 9.85 -1.78 -5.41
N VAL A 129 9.06 -1.12 -6.24
CA VAL A 129 7.95 -0.24 -5.83
C VAL A 129 6.63 -0.97 -6.06
N LEU A 130 5.69 -0.78 -5.15
CA LEU A 130 4.31 -1.22 -5.21
C LEU A 130 3.43 -0.08 -4.68
N GLU A 131 3.22 0.95 -5.53
CA GLU A 131 2.48 2.15 -5.17
C GLU A 131 0.99 1.97 -5.45
N GLU A 132 0.14 2.14 -4.43
CA GLU A 132 -1.33 2.10 -4.53
C GLU A 132 -1.89 0.85 -5.28
N THR A 133 -1.12 -0.22 -5.35
CA THR A 133 -1.46 -1.45 -6.11
C THR A 133 -1.86 -2.60 -5.18
N LEU A 134 -1.26 -2.68 -3.97
CA LEU A 134 -1.39 -3.83 -3.07
C LEU A 134 -2.86 -4.20 -2.77
N GLN A 135 -3.72 -3.22 -2.57
CA GLN A 135 -5.13 -3.41 -2.22
C GLN A 135 -6.00 -3.89 -3.40
N THR A 136 -5.49 -3.86 -4.63
CA THR A 136 -6.20 -4.30 -5.83
C THR A 136 -5.83 -5.72 -6.28
N LEU A 137 -4.78 -6.29 -5.70
CA LEU A 137 -4.26 -7.61 -6.05
C LEU A 137 -5.12 -8.73 -5.48
N GLN A 138 -5.29 -9.83 -6.21
CA GLN A 138 -5.99 -11.02 -5.68
C GLN A 138 -5.16 -11.77 -4.62
N SER A 139 -3.85 -11.82 -4.79
CA SER A 139 -2.90 -12.51 -3.90
C SER A 139 -1.82 -11.55 -3.39
N PRO A 140 -2.15 -10.54 -2.56
CA PRO A 140 -1.20 -9.49 -2.16
C PRO A 140 -0.01 -10.05 -1.38
N ARG A 141 -0.20 -11.10 -0.58
CA ARG A 141 0.89 -11.74 0.15
C ARG A 141 1.94 -12.33 -0.77
N GLU A 142 1.52 -13.05 -1.80
CA GLU A 142 2.42 -13.68 -2.77
C GLU A 142 3.22 -12.62 -3.53
N VAL A 143 2.57 -11.51 -3.92
CA VAL A 143 3.24 -10.40 -4.59
C VAL A 143 4.25 -9.72 -3.67
N LEU A 144 3.95 -9.52 -2.38
CA LEU A 144 4.90 -8.98 -1.40
C LEU A 144 6.11 -9.92 -1.20
N GLU A 145 5.90 -11.23 -1.16
CA GLU A 145 6.97 -12.22 -1.06
C GLU A 145 7.88 -12.19 -2.31
N GLU A 146 7.30 -12.15 -3.51
CA GLU A 146 8.03 -12.01 -4.77
C GLU A 146 8.77 -10.67 -4.88
N MET A 147 8.13 -9.57 -4.51
CA MET A 147 8.74 -8.25 -4.42
C MET A 147 10.02 -8.27 -3.58
N LEU A 148 9.98 -8.90 -2.40
CA LEU A 148 11.12 -9.04 -1.50
C LEU A 148 12.13 -10.12 -1.95
N ARG A 149 11.75 -11.01 -2.86
CA ARG A 149 12.66 -11.95 -3.51
C ARG A 149 13.48 -11.25 -4.60
N VAL A 150 12.81 -10.51 -5.50
CA VAL A 150 13.46 -9.89 -6.66
C VAL A 150 14.15 -8.57 -6.31
N GLY A 151 13.71 -7.88 -5.24
CA GLY A 151 14.29 -6.62 -4.77
C GLY A 151 15.18 -6.79 -3.55
N LYS A 152 16.18 -5.90 -3.39
CA LYS A 152 16.92 -5.75 -2.14
C LYS A 152 16.08 -5.03 -1.11
N ARG A 153 15.32 -4.01 -1.55
CA ARG A 153 14.33 -3.25 -0.77
C ARG A 153 13.01 -3.20 -1.50
N GLY A 154 11.93 -3.09 -0.74
CA GLY A 154 10.60 -2.81 -1.25
C GLY A 154 10.08 -1.46 -0.75
N ILE A 155 9.32 -0.76 -1.57
CA ILE A 155 8.52 0.41 -1.16
C ILE A 155 7.07 0.07 -1.44
N VAL A 156 6.23 0.13 -0.40
CA VAL A 156 4.80 -0.21 -0.50
C VAL A 156 3.98 0.96 -0.01
N SER A 157 2.98 1.37 -0.79
CA SER A 157 2.00 2.35 -0.34
C SER A 157 0.58 1.86 -0.53
N PHE A 158 -0.30 2.33 0.34
CA PHE A 158 -1.72 1.94 0.34
C PHE A 158 -2.57 2.91 1.17
N PRO A 159 -3.89 3.00 0.87
CA PRO A 159 -4.84 3.74 1.68
C PRO A 159 -5.15 2.99 2.98
N ASN A 160 -5.10 3.67 4.11
CA ASN A 160 -5.36 3.07 5.42
C ASN A 160 -6.85 3.03 5.75
N PHE A 161 -7.44 1.84 5.73
CA PHE A 161 -8.85 1.65 6.07
C PHE A 161 -9.17 1.80 7.57
N ALA A 162 -8.15 1.80 8.45
CA ALA A 162 -8.34 2.11 9.86
C ALA A 162 -8.40 3.61 10.17
N HIS A 163 -8.22 4.49 9.17
CA HIS A 163 -8.34 5.93 9.40
C HIS A 163 -9.67 6.28 10.07
N PHE A 164 -9.64 7.11 11.13
CA PHE A 164 -10.79 7.35 12.01
C PHE A 164 -12.07 7.79 11.26
N ARG A 165 -11.96 8.57 10.17
CA ARG A 165 -13.12 8.99 9.37
C ARG A 165 -13.80 7.81 8.69
N VAL A 166 -13.04 6.82 8.24
CA VAL A 166 -13.56 5.59 7.63
C VAL A 166 -14.33 4.79 8.68
N VAL A 167 -13.72 4.59 9.84
CA VAL A 167 -14.33 3.85 10.96
C VAL A 167 -15.62 4.53 11.42
N VAL A 168 -15.59 5.85 11.54
CA VAL A 168 -16.75 6.65 11.93
C VAL A 168 -17.90 6.54 10.94
N ASP A 169 -17.64 6.66 9.65
CA ASP A 169 -18.68 6.55 8.62
C ASP A 169 -19.31 5.15 8.62
N LEU A 170 -18.50 4.10 8.79
CA LEU A 170 -19.00 2.74 8.92
C LEU A 170 -19.91 2.58 10.15
N VAL A 171 -19.48 3.06 11.31
CA VAL A 171 -20.24 2.89 12.56
C VAL A 171 -21.46 3.81 12.61
N ALA A 172 -21.31 5.09 12.27
CA ALA A 172 -22.37 6.07 12.40
C ALA A 172 -23.40 6.06 11.28
N ARG A 173 -23.01 5.65 10.07
CA ARG A 173 -23.85 5.72 8.87
C ARG A 173 -24.13 4.37 8.25
N SER A 174 -23.47 3.29 8.72
CA SER A 174 -23.55 1.95 8.12
C SER A 174 -23.31 1.94 6.61
N ARG A 175 -22.37 2.79 6.15
CA ARG A 175 -22.05 2.97 4.72
C ARG A 175 -20.55 2.92 4.51
N MET A 176 -20.13 2.35 3.37
CA MET A 176 -18.74 2.46 2.92
C MET A 176 -18.44 3.94 2.65
N PRO A 177 -17.36 4.47 3.24
CA PRO A 177 -17.04 5.89 3.10
C PRO A 177 -16.54 6.21 1.70
N VAL A 178 -17.00 7.34 1.18
CA VAL A 178 -16.42 8.01 0.01
C VAL A 178 -15.65 9.21 0.57
N THR A 179 -14.35 9.24 0.34
CA THR A 179 -13.45 10.29 0.86
C THR A 179 -12.66 10.92 -0.28
N PRO A 180 -12.04 12.09 -0.11
CA PRO A 180 -11.19 12.67 -1.15
C PRO A 180 -10.07 11.74 -1.64
N ARG A 181 -9.59 10.84 -0.77
CA ARG A 181 -8.57 9.81 -1.09
C ARG A 181 -9.15 8.51 -1.62
N ARG A 182 -10.46 8.32 -1.48
CA ARG A 182 -11.24 7.19 -2.02
C ARG A 182 -12.53 7.74 -2.60
N PRO A 183 -12.45 8.43 -3.77
CA PRO A 183 -13.59 9.14 -4.35
C PRO A 183 -14.59 8.21 -5.04
N PHE A 184 -14.41 6.89 -4.93
CA PHE A 184 -15.21 5.89 -5.63
C PHE A 184 -16.24 5.25 -4.70
N TYR A 185 -17.42 4.99 -5.22
CA TYR A 185 -18.38 4.10 -4.57
C TYR A 185 -17.83 2.67 -4.50
N TRP A 186 -18.35 1.86 -3.57
CA TRP A 186 -17.89 0.50 -3.35
C TRP A 186 -17.96 -0.41 -4.59
N TYR A 187 -18.86 -0.11 -5.52
CA TYR A 187 -19.04 -0.85 -6.78
C TYR A 187 -18.20 -0.30 -7.95
N GLU A 188 -17.48 0.79 -7.75
CA GLU A 188 -16.57 1.42 -8.74
C GLU A 188 -15.11 1.25 -8.35
N SER A 189 -14.87 0.89 -7.10
CA SER A 189 -13.52 0.78 -6.55
C SER A 189 -12.82 -0.49 -7.05
N ALA A 190 -11.57 -0.34 -7.49
CA ALA A 190 -10.70 -1.47 -7.77
C ALA A 190 -10.16 -2.14 -6.49
N ASN A 191 -10.35 -1.51 -5.31
CA ASN A 191 -9.86 -2.03 -4.05
C ASN A 191 -10.69 -3.23 -3.61
N ILE A 192 -10.07 -4.40 -3.54
CA ILE A 192 -10.68 -5.65 -3.07
C ILE A 192 -10.22 -6.03 -1.65
N HIS A 193 -9.13 -5.41 -1.16
CA HIS A 193 -8.64 -5.60 0.20
C HIS A 193 -8.73 -4.32 1.03
N LEU A 194 -9.24 -4.46 2.26
CA LEU A 194 -9.34 -3.38 3.24
C LEU A 194 -8.07 -3.39 4.11
N LEU A 195 -6.98 -2.87 3.57
CA LEU A 195 -5.69 -2.88 4.23
C LEU A 195 -5.59 -1.81 5.32
N THR A 196 -4.97 -2.16 6.45
CA THR A 196 -4.69 -1.21 7.54
C THR A 196 -3.20 -1.22 7.86
N LEU A 197 -2.71 -0.10 8.43
CA LEU A 197 -1.32 0.00 8.88
C LEU A 197 -0.97 -1.15 9.84
N ARG A 198 -1.81 -1.39 10.85
CA ARG A 198 -1.59 -2.44 11.85
C ARG A 198 -1.46 -3.82 11.21
N ALA A 199 -2.36 -4.16 10.28
CA ALA A 199 -2.33 -5.46 9.60
C ALA A 199 -1.04 -5.66 8.78
N LEU A 200 -0.53 -4.60 8.14
CA LEU A 200 0.75 -4.68 7.44
C LEU A 200 1.93 -4.87 8.40
N LEU A 201 1.95 -4.15 9.53
CA LEU A 201 3.01 -4.29 10.55
C LEU A 201 3.01 -5.70 11.16
N ASP A 202 1.83 -6.26 11.46
CA ASP A 202 1.67 -7.61 11.99
C ASP A 202 2.16 -8.66 10.98
N TRP A 203 1.81 -8.49 9.69
CA TRP A 203 2.33 -9.34 8.62
C TRP A 203 3.86 -9.26 8.53
N ALA A 204 4.43 -8.06 8.55
CA ALA A 204 5.88 -7.87 8.45
C ALA A 204 6.60 -8.57 9.61
N ALA A 205 6.12 -8.38 10.85
CA ALA A 205 6.67 -9.03 12.04
C ALA A 205 6.60 -10.57 11.96
N GLY A 206 5.49 -11.12 11.43
CA GLY A 206 5.29 -12.56 11.28
C GLY A 206 6.02 -13.19 10.10
N SER A 207 6.52 -12.40 9.14
CA SER A 207 7.12 -12.86 7.89
C SER A 207 8.64 -12.63 7.79
N GLY A 208 9.30 -12.21 8.88
CA GLY A 208 10.72 -11.87 8.86
C GLY A 208 11.04 -10.69 7.93
N VAL A 209 10.15 -9.70 7.94
CA VAL A 209 10.27 -8.45 7.17
C VAL A 209 10.51 -7.31 8.13
N ARG A 210 11.52 -6.49 7.86
CA ARG A 210 11.85 -5.32 8.64
C ARG A 210 11.33 -4.06 7.95
N ILE A 211 10.64 -3.20 8.70
CA ILE A 211 10.33 -1.84 8.26
C ILE A 211 11.58 -0.98 8.46
N VAL A 212 12.11 -0.43 7.38
CA VAL A 212 13.32 0.42 7.38
C VAL A 212 12.95 1.86 7.69
N SER A 213 11.94 2.37 7.01
CA SER A 213 11.34 3.68 7.21
C SER A 213 9.86 3.64 6.90
N GLY A 214 9.11 4.57 7.43
CA GLY A 214 7.68 4.68 7.20
C GLY A 214 7.24 6.14 7.16
N TYR A 215 6.26 6.41 6.32
CA TYR A 215 5.70 7.74 6.09
C TYR A 215 4.18 7.64 6.03
N VAL A 216 3.52 8.69 6.47
CA VAL A 216 2.06 8.77 6.48
C VAL A 216 1.58 10.12 5.99
N LEU A 217 0.40 10.12 5.39
CA LEU A 217 -0.36 11.33 5.14
C LEU A 217 -1.35 11.54 6.29
N VAL A 218 -1.29 12.68 6.95
CA VAL A 218 -2.18 13.06 8.05
C VAL A 218 -2.63 14.50 7.87
N ASP A 219 -3.95 14.74 7.78
CA ASP A 219 -4.54 16.06 7.55
C ASP A 219 -3.92 16.78 6.33
N GLY A 220 -3.59 16.02 5.27
CA GLY A 220 -3.02 16.55 4.04
C GLY A 220 -1.53 16.88 4.07
N ALA A 221 -0.82 16.57 5.16
CA ALA A 221 0.63 16.73 5.27
C ALA A 221 1.32 15.38 5.42
N SER A 222 2.38 15.14 4.64
CA SER A 222 3.21 13.95 4.78
C SER A 222 4.25 14.12 5.88
N ARG A 223 4.50 13.07 6.65
CA ARG A 223 5.53 13.01 7.68
C ARG A 223 5.95 11.58 7.98
N GLU A 224 7.00 11.42 8.75
CA GLU A 224 7.42 10.11 9.26
C GLU A 224 6.33 9.46 10.13
N LEU A 225 6.25 8.14 10.01
CA LEU A 225 5.36 7.26 10.75
C LEU A 225 5.66 7.29 12.25
N ARG A 226 4.61 7.34 13.06
CA ARG A 226 4.67 7.28 14.53
C ARG A 226 3.82 6.11 15.05
N PRO A 227 4.09 5.61 16.28
CA PRO A 227 3.36 4.47 16.84
C PRO A 227 1.83 4.62 16.89
N ASP A 228 1.33 5.86 17.01
CA ASP A 228 -0.10 6.15 17.19
C ASP A 228 -0.81 6.51 15.87
N ASP A 229 -0.20 6.25 14.72
CA ASP A 229 -0.73 6.66 13.42
C ASP A 229 -1.77 5.70 12.83
N ASP A 230 -2.04 4.58 13.45
CA ASP A 230 -3.01 3.60 12.95
C ASP A 230 -4.40 4.18 12.69
N LEU A 231 -4.87 5.13 13.51
CA LEU A 231 -6.15 5.84 13.30
C LEU A 231 -6.00 7.19 12.59
N LEU A 232 -4.78 7.74 12.51
CA LEU A 232 -4.53 9.09 11.98
C LEU A 232 -4.12 9.10 10.52
N ALA A 233 -3.40 8.08 10.09
CA ALA A 233 -2.91 7.97 8.72
C ALA A 233 -4.07 7.79 7.74
N GLU A 234 -4.18 8.65 6.76
CA GLU A 234 -5.07 8.52 5.60
C GLU A 234 -4.49 7.52 4.60
N GLU A 235 -3.19 7.66 4.35
CA GLU A 235 -2.38 6.84 3.47
C GLU A 235 -1.04 6.52 4.15
N VAL A 236 -0.46 5.40 3.79
CA VAL A 236 0.78 4.88 4.35
C VAL A 236 1.75 4.56 3.22
N LEU A 237 3.01 4.86 3.44
CA LEU A 237 4.13 4.39 2.63
C LEU A 237 5.19 3.82 3.57
N VAL A 238 5.65 2.60 3.30
CA VAL A 238 6.71 1.95 4.07
C VAL A 238 7.82 1.44 3.15
N VAL A 239 9.04 1.54 3.63
CA VAL A 239 10.21 0.90 3.05
C VAL A 239 10.49 -0.37 3.83
N VAL A 240 10.59 -1.49 3.13
CA VAL A 240 10.69 -2.82 3.71
C VAL A 240 11.91 -3.58 3.15
N GLU A 241 12.47 -4.47 3.96
CA GLU A 241 13.48 -5.42 3.50
C GLU A 241 13.40 -6.74 4.28
N ARG A 242 13.98 -7.79 3.76
CA ARG A 242 14.15 -9.05 4.52
C ARG A 242 15.04 -8.80 5.72
N ALA A 243 14.64 -9.33 6.89
CA ALA A 243 15.41 -9.27 8.13
C ALA A 243 16.66 -10.16 8.09
#